data_ad3a9cbd6b595c060e976fe87116b98d
#
_entry.id   ad3a9cbd6b595c060e976fe87116b98d
#
_cell.length_a   1.000
_cell.length_b   1.000
_cell.length_c   1.000
_cell.angle_alpha   90.00
_cell.angle_beta   90.00
_cell.angle_gamma   90.00
#
_symmetry.space_group_name_H-M   'P 1'
#
loop_
_entity.id
_entity.type
_entity.pdbx_description
1 polymer ?
#
loop_
_entity_poly.entity_id
_entity_poly.type
_entity_poly.pdbx_seq_one_letter_code
_entity_poly.pdbx_strand_id
1 'polypeptide(L)'
;IKNFGPIKQGYQKDDGWFDIKKVTVFIGNQGSGKSTIAKLISTFTWIEKALYKQLVKKSEVTRKSKFENYYCEYQNLKNYFNHETEIQFEGIAYKFHYKNGRLSIDEVKGHKYLVPKIMYVPAERNFVSAVSQPEKLKYLPKTLYTFLEEFERSKNELIDFLYLPINNLRFSHDNKKGISKIIGVDYDLPLYEASSGLQSSIPLFLVSKNLAEGID
;
A
#
# COMPACT_ATOMS: atom_id res chain seq x y z
N ILE A 1 -12.44 14.21 2.27
CA ILE A 1 -11.88 14.32 0.90
C ILE A 1 -12.98 14.88 0.01
N LYS A 2 -12.71 15.99 -0.71
CA LYS A 2 -13.62 16.59 -1.68
C LYS A 2 -12.87 16.95 -2.97
N ASN A 3 -13.54 16.82 -4.11
CA ASN A 3 -13.03 17.22 -5.44
C ASN A 3 -11.62 16.68 -5.75
N PHE A 4 -11.41 15.37 -5.54
CA PHE A 4 -10.14 14.71 -5.78
C PHE A 4 -10.31 13.48 -6.67
N GLY A 5 -9.89 13.55 -7.91
CA GLY A 5 -10.07 12.49 -8.90
C GLY A 5 -11.53 12.07 -9.03
N PRO A 6 -11.87 10.79 -8.83
CA PRO A 6 -13.26 10.32 -8.92
C PRO A 6 -14.15 10.76 -7.74
N ILE A 7 -13.56 11.24 -6.65
CA ILE A 7 -14.30 11.65 -5.44
C ILE A 7 -14.75 13.09 -5.59
N LYS A 8 -16.07 13.33 -5.68
CA LYS A 8 -16.64 14.69 -5.79
C LYS A 8 -16.94 15.28 -4.42
N GLN A 9 -18.01 14.83 -3.78
CA GLN A 9 -18.47 15.38 -2.49
C GLN A 9 -17.87 14.65 -1.28
N GLY A 10 -17.22 13.50 -1.49
CA GLY A 10 -16.69 12.68 -0.43
C GLY A 10 -17.75 11.95 0.41
N TYR A 11 -17.39 11.60 1.63
CA TYR A 11 -18.30 10.98 2.58
C TYR A 11 -19.31 11.99 3.13
N GLN A 12 -20.60 11.63 3.17
CA GLN A 12 -21.68 12.58 3.45
C GLN A 12 -22.22 12.50 4.90
N LYS A 13 -21.75 11.51 5.67
CA LYS A 13 -22.12 11.35 7.07
C LYS A 13 -21.01 11.90 7.97
N ASP A 14 -21.30 12.07 9.26
CA ASP A 14 -20.34 12.43 10.29
C ASP A 14 -19.46 13.64 9.90
N ASP A 15 -20.08 14.70 9.41
CA ASP A 15 -19.43 15.93 8.91
C ASP A 15 -18.36 15.68 7.83
N GLY A 16 -18.49 14.57 7.11
CA GLY A 16 -17.55 14.16 6.05
C GLY A 16 -16.36 13.35 6.53
N TRP A 17 -16.33 12.96 7.81
CA TRP A 17 -15.28 12.14 8.40
C TRP A 17 -15.66 10.66 8.46
N PHE A 18 -14.69 9.80 8.35
CA PHE A 18 -14.82 8.38 8.69
C PHE A 18 -13.57 7.90 9.41
N ASP A 19 -13.76 6.97 10.35
CA ASP A 19 -12.69 6.38 11.12
C ASP A 19 -11.95 5.29 10.34
N ILE A 20 -10.64 5.34 10.37
CA ILE A 20 -9.78 4.24 9.93
C ILE A 20 -9.51 3.34 11.14
N LYS A 21 -10.12 2.17 11.15
CA LYS A 21 -10.03 1.19 12.24
C LYS A 21 -9.01 0.09 11.87
N LYS A 22 -8.72 -0.80 12.84
CA LYS A 22 -7.85 -1.96 12.65
C LYS A 22 -8.21 -2.78 11.39
N VAL A 23 -9.50 -2.89 11.09
CA VAL A 23 -10.02 -3.41 9.82
C VAL A 23 -11.03 -2.40 9.30
N THR A 24 -10.79 -1.89 8.11
CA THR A 24 -11.68 -0.95 7.40
C THR A 24 -11.94 -1.49 6.00
N VAL A 25 -13.22 -1.62 5.63
CA VAL A 25 -13.64 -2.14 4.33
C VAL A 25 -14.39 -1.06 3.55
N PHE A 26 -13.91 -0.71 2.36
CA PHE A 26 -14.58 0.21 1.45
C PHE A 26 -15.38 -0.58 0.41
N ILE A 27 -16.69 -0.36 0.38
CA ILE A 27 -17.62 -0.96 -0.57
C ILE A 27 -18.18 0.14 -1.49
N GLY A 28 -18.35 -0.18 -2.74
CA GLY A 28 -18.92 0.75 -3.73
C GLY A 28 -18.63 0.29 -5.16
N ASN A 29 -19.24 0.96 -6.13
CA ASN A 29 -19.10 0.68 -7.55
C ASN A 29 -17.65 0.81 -8.04
N GLN A 30 -17.34 0.22 -9.19
CA GLN A 30 -16.08 0.44 -9.86
C GLN A 30 -15.91 1.95 -10.19
N GLY A 31 -14.70 2.47 -10.02
CA GLY A 31 -14.42 3.89 -10.26
C GLY A 31 -14.87 4.85 -9.14
N SER A 32 -15.50 4.38 -8.04
CA SER A 32 -16.00 5.24 -6.96
C SER A 32 -14.92 5.84 -6.02
N GLY A 33 -13.64 5.58 -6.28
CA GLY A 33 -12.54 6.15 -5.48
C GLY A 33 -12.03 5.28 -4.32
N LYS A 34 -12.45 4.02 -4.19
CA LYS A 34 -11.97 3.13 -3.11
C LYS A 34 -10.44 3.02 -3.06
N SER A 35 -9.83 2.72 -4.19
CA SER A 35 -8.36 2.66 -4.29
C SER A 35 -7.69 4.02 -4.08
N THR A 36 -8.36 5.10 -4.45
CA THR A 36 -7.90 6.47 -4.21
C THR A 36 -7.79 6.76 -2.72
N ILE A 37 -8.82 6.37 -1.95
CA ILE A 37 -8.83 6.51 -0.49
C ILE A 37 -7.70 5.68 0.12
N ALA A 38 -7.56 4.40 -0.25
CA ALA A 38 -6.51 3.53 0.26
C ALA A 38 -5.10 4.08 -0.03
N LYS A 39 -4.87 4.62 -1.22
CA LYS A 39 -3.62 5.27 -1.61
C LYS A 39 -3.33 6.52 -0.79
N LEU A 40 -4.34 7.37 -0.54
CA LEU A 40 -4.17 8.56 0.32
C LEU A 40 -3.87 8.17 1.77
N ILE A 41 -4.57 7.17 2.32
CA ILE A 41 -4.28 6.65 3.66
C ILE A 41 -2.82 6.21 3.73
N SER A 42 -2.37 5.37 2.80
CA SER A 42 -0.97 4.91 2.73
C SER A 42 0.01 6.08 2.64
N THR A 43 -0.28 7.09 1.82
CA THR A 43 0.57 8.27 1.64
C THR A 43 0.69 9.09 2.93
N PHE A 44 -0.44 9.45 3.56
CA PHE A 44 -0.41 10.24 4.78
C PHE A 44 0.19 9.49 5.96
N THR A 45 -0.11 8.21 6.12
CA THR A 45 0.50 7.38 7.17
C THR A 45 2.02 7.27 6.99
N TRP A 46 2.49 7.16 5.73
CA TRP A 46 3.92 7.17 5.45
C TRP A 46 4.57 8.52 5.79
N ILE A 47 3.94 9.63 5.39
CA ILE A 47 4.44 10.98 5.69
C ILE A 47 4.47 11.21 7.20
N GLU A 48 3.42 10.80 7.93
CA GLU A 48 3.35 10.88 9.38
C GLU A 48 4.52 10.12 10.04
N LYS A 49 4.74 8.87 9.63
CA LYS A 49 5.88 8.05 10.08
C LYS A 49 7.21 8.75 9.80
N ALA A 50 7.40 9.27 8.59
CA ALA A 50 8.64 9.91 8.18
C ALA A 50 8.92 11.23 8.94
N LEU A 51 7.89 12.02 9.22
CA LEU A 51 7.98 13.21 10.07
C LEU A 51 8.32 12.85 11.51
N TYR A 52 7.63 11.85 12.08
CA TYR A 52 7.85 11.41 13.44
C TYR A 52 9.28 10.85 13.64
N LYS A 53 9.77 10.07 12.69
CA LYS A 53 11.17 9.58 12.67
C LYS A 53 12.19 10.65 12.25
N GLN A 54 11.77 11.88 11.95
CA GLN A 54 12.62 12.97 11.47
C GLN A 54 13.38 12.67 10.15
N LEU A 55 12.87 11.73 9.36
CA LEU A 55 13.43 11.38 8.05
C LEU A 55 13.19 12.48 7.01
N VAL A 56 12.14 13.27 7.19
CA VAL A 56 11.77 14.42 6.36
C VAL A 56 11.40 15.61 7.24
N LYS A 57 11.60 16.83 6.72
CA LYS A 57 11.19 18.04 7.43
C LYS A 57 9.80 18.49 6.99
N LYS A 58 9.00 19.01 7.93
CA LYS A 58 7.68 19.57 7.68
C LYS A 58 7.70 20.61 6.54
N SER A 59 8.67 21.52 6.56
CA SER A 59 8.86 22.55 5.52
C SER A 59 9.18 21.96 4.13
N GLU A 60 9.70 20.75 4.05
CA GLU A 60 9.93 20.06 2.80
C GLU A 60 8.65 19.42 2.28
N VAL A 61 7.93 18.70 3.14
CA VAL A 61 6.68 17.99 2.78
C VAL A 61 5.61 18.98 2.30
N THR A 62 5.50 20.16 2.93
CA THR A 62 4.48 21.17 2.59
C THR A 62 4.73 21.91 1.27
N ARG A 63 5.90 21.74 0.65
CA ARG A 63 6.12 22.29 -0.70
C ARG A 63 5.22 21.57 -1.70
N LYS A 64 4.50 22.31 -2.53
CA LYS A 64 3.62 21.77 -3.58
C LYS A 64 4.34 20.75 -4.46
N SER A 65 5.57 21.08 -4.89
CA SER A 65 6.40 20.22 -5.71
C SER A 65 6.75 18.89 -5.04
N LYS A 66 6.79 18.81 -3.70
CA LYS A 66 7.04 17.57 -2.96
C LYS A 66 5.76 16.81 -2.69
N PHE A 67 4.73 17.46 -2.17
CA PHE A 67 3.49 16.76 -1.83
C PHE A 67 2.79 16.17 -3.06
N GLU A 68 2.47 17.01 -4.05
CA GLU A 68 1.74 16.58 -5.24
C GLU A 68 2.63 15.76 -6.20
N ASN A 69 3.83 16.29 -6.53
CA ASN A 69 4.67 15.75 -7.59
C ASN A 69 5.68 14.70 -7.12
N TYR A 70 5.71 14.36 -5.82
CA TYR A 70 6.57 13.31 -5.31
C TYR A 70 5.75 12.28 -4.52
N TYR A 71 5.14 12.66 -3.38
CA TYR A 71 4.41 11.72 -2.53
C TYR A 71 3.13 11.21 -3.19
N CYS A 72 2.31 12.10 -3.76
CA CYS A 72 1.08 11.69 -4.44
C CYS A 72 1.36 11.08 -5.81
N GLU A 73 2.40 11.51 -6.53
CA GLU A 73 2.81 10.89 -7.78
C GLU A 73 3.32 9.46 -7.60
N TYR A 74 3.95 9.14 -6.47
CA TYR A 74 4.33 7.77 -6.13
C TYR A 74 3.15 6.80 -6.21
N GLN A 75 1.96 7.27 -5.81
CA GLN A 75 0.70 6.53 -5.85
C GLN A 75 -0.09 6.71 -7.16
N ASN A 76 0.47 7.39 -8.16
CA ASN A 76 -0.23 7.81 -9.39
C ASN A 76 -1.47 8.68 -9.12
N LEU A 77 -1.39 9.59 -8.15
CA LEU A 77 -2.47 10.50 -7.75
C LEU A 77 -2.23 11.96 -8.17
N LYS A 78 -1.09 12.29 -8.75
CA LYS A 78 -0.72 13.67 -9.11
C LYS A 78 -1.80 14.39 -9.95
N ASN A 79 -2.37 13.70 -10.93
CA ASN A 79 -3.34 14.29 -11.86
C ASN A 79 -4.78 14.33 -11.29
N TYR A 80 -4.96 13.98 -10.01
CA TYR A 80 -6.26 14.00 -9.34
C TYR A 80 -6.60 15.35 -8.70
N PHE A 81 -5.58 16.19 -8.52
CA PHE A 81 -5.74 17.52 -7.93
C PHE A 81 -6.41 18.50 -8.90
N ASN A 82 -7.27 19.34 -8.36
CA ASN A 82 -7.83 20.51 -9.03
C ASN A 82 -7.90 21.69 -8.03
N HIS A 83 -8.37 22.85 -8.47
CA HIS A 83 -8.41 24.07 -7.64
C HIS A 83 -9.37 23.99 -6.44
N GLU A 84 -10.36 23.10 -6.49
CA GLU A 84 -11.34 22.88 -5.42
C GLU A 84 -10.99 21.70 -4.52
N THR A 85 -9.86 21.03 -4.77
CA THR A 85 -9.47 19.85 -3.98
C THR A 85 -9.28 20.21 -2.51
N GLU A 86 -9.98 19.47 -1.64
CA GLU A 86 -9.79 19.53 -0.20
C GLU A 86 -9.63 18.12 0.37
N ILE A 87 -8.54 17.91 1.13
CA ILE A 87 -8.23 16.65 1.77
C ILE A 87 -7.82 16.92 3.21
N GLN A 88 -8.46 16.24 4.15
CA GLN A 88 -8.07 16.26 5.55
C GLN A 88 -7.78 14.84 6.02
N PHE A 89 -6.71 14.69 6.80
CA PHE A 89 -6.33 13.44 7.40
C PHE A 89 -5.86 13.71 8.84
N GLU A 90 -6.49 13.06 9.79
CA GLU A 90 -6.06 13.07 11.19
C GLU A 90 -5.36 11.76 11.52
N GLY A 91 -4.03 11.86 11.72
CA GLY A 91 -3.22 10.79 12.24
C GLY A 91 -3.10 10.85 13.76
N ILE A 92 -2.23 10.03 14.33
CA ILE A 92 -1.98 10.00 15.78
C ILE A 92 -1.00 11.13 16.18
N ALA A 93 0.02 11.38 15.36
CA ALA A 93 1.07 12.35 15.63
C ALA A 93 0.90 13.66 14.86
N TYR A 94 0.21 13.63 13.72
CA TYR A 94 0.02 14.81 12.86
C TYR A 94 -1.37 14.86 12.26
N LYS A 95 -1.86 16.12 12.05
CA LYS A 95 -3.04 16.43 11.24
C LYS A 95 -2.59 17.09 9.95
N PHE A 96 -3.20 16.70 8.86
CA PHE A 96 -2.89 17.18 7.52
C PHE A 96 -4.13 17.82 6.91
N HIS A 97 -3.97 19.02 6.34
CA HIS A 97 -5.04 19.68 5.60
C HIS A 97 -4.49 20.26 4.30
N TYR A 98 -4.95 19.69 3.19
CA TYR A 98 -4.67 20.20 1.86
C TYR A 98 -5.90 20.97 1.35
N LYS A 99 -5.70 22.23 1.03
CA LYS A 99 -6.73 23.13 0.47
C LYS A 99 -6.07 24.25 -0.33
N ASN A 100 -6.75 24.71 -1.40
CA ASN A 100 -6.27 25.82 -2.24
C ASN A 100 -4.81 25.62 -2.73
N GLY A 101 -4.45 24.39 -3.09
CA GLY A 101 -3.10 24.05 -3.57
C GLY A 101 -2.00 24.08 -2.51
N ARG A 102 -2.34 24.07 -1.22
CA ARG A 102 -1.40 24.12 -0.10
C ARG A 102 -1.68 23.02 0.91
N LEU A 103 -0.63 22.37 1.38
CA LEU A 103 -0.69 21.43 2.49
C LEU A 103 -0.26 22.13 3.78
N SER A 104 -1.09 22.10 4.81
CA SER A 104 -0.71 22.41 6.19
C SER A 104 -0.57 21.13 7.01
N ILE A 105 0.32 21.17 8.01
CA ILE A 105 0.61 20.02 8.89
C ILE A 105 0.71 20.55 10.32
N ASP A 106 -0.13 20.04 11.20
CA ASP A 106 -0.15 20.37 12.61
C ASP A 106 0.24 19.15 13.45
N GLU A 107 1.07 19.35 14.47
CA GLU A 107 1.50 18.30 15.37
C GLU A 107 0.44 18.07 16.46
N VAL A 108 0.12 16.80 16.70
CA VAL A 108 -0.75 16.36 17.79
C VAL A 108 0.12 16.00 19.00
N LYS A 109 -0.01 16.74 20.07
CA LYS A 109 0.76 16.53 21.31
C LYS A 109 0.05 15.52 22.24
N GLY A 110 0.85 14.85 23.08
CA GLY A 110 0.33 14.05 24.19
C GLY A 110 -0.04 12.59 23.84
N HIS A 111 0.19 12.13 22.64
CA HIS A 111 -0.05 10.74 22.23
C HIS A 111 1.26 9.98 21.99
N LYS A 112 1.31 8.73 22.45
CA LYS A 112 2.39 7.81 22.09
C LYS A 112 2.14 7.29 20.67
N TYR A 113 3.00 7.65 19.73
CA TYR A 113 2.95 7.15 18.37
C TYR A 113 3.71 5.82 18.27
N LEU A 114 2.98 4.75 17.97
CA LEU A 114 3.59 3.48 17.61
C LEU A 114 3.84 3.50 16.09
N VAL A 115 5.11 3.45 15.73
CA VAL A 115 5.55 3.54 14.33
C VAL A 115 5.03 2.33 13.54
N PRO A 116 4.11 2.52 12.57
CA PRO A 116 3.54 1.40 11.83
C PRO A 116 4.49 0.89 10.75
N LYS A 117 4.36 -0.39 10.39
CA LYS A 117 4.81 -0.90 9.09
C LYS A 117 3.71 -0.60 8.06
N ILE A 118 4.10 -0.10 6.89
CA ILE A 118 3.15 0.40 5.90
C ILE A 118 3.48 -0.23 4.56
N MET A 119 2.49 -0.89 3.96
CA MET A 119 2.59 -1.39 2.60
C MET A 119 1.29 -1.12 1.86
N TYR A 120 1.36 -0.45 0.72
CA TYR A 120 0.25 -0.41 -0.23
C TYR A 120 0.33 -1.62 -1.16
N VAL A 121 -0.68 -2.46 -1.10
CA VAL A 121 -0.78 -3.64 -1.97
C VAL A 121 -1.60 -3.27 -3.21
N PRO A 122 -0.99 -3.26 -4.42
CA PRO A 122 -1.70 -2.86 -5.63
C PRO A 122 -2.77 -3.88 -6.05
N ALA A 123 -3.73 -3.43 -6.83
CA ALA A 123 -4.77 -4.31 -7.39
C ALA A 123 -4.16 -5.35 -8.33
N GLU A 124 -3.12 -4.96 -9.04
CA GLU A 124 -2.37 -5.75 -10.04
C GLU A 124 -1.37 -6.74 -9.41
N ARG A 125 -1.47 -7.01 -8.12
CA ARG A 125 -0.53 -7.86 -7.37
C ARG A 125 -0.38 -9.29 -7.92
N ASN A 126 -1.38 -9.82 -8.63
CA ASN A 126 -1.27 -11.11 -9.30
C ASN A 126 -0.17 -11.13 -10.39
N PHE A 127 0.13 -9.97 -10.97
CA PHE A 127 1.19 -9.83 -11.97
C PHE A 127 2.55 -10.28 -11.42
N VAL A 128 2.86 -9.99 -10.15
CA VAL A 128 4.16 -10.35 -9.55
C VAL A 128 4.35 -11.88 -9.46
N SER A 129 3.28 -12.64 -9.44
CA SER A 129 3.32 -14.12 -9.42
C SER A 129 3.63 -14.74 -10.78
N ALA A 130 3.39 -14.01 -11.86
CA ALA A 130 3.63 -14.47 -13.23
C ALA A 130 4.99 -14.03 -13.79
N VAL A 131 5.71 -13.17 -13.05
CA VAL A 131 7.00 -12.62 -13.50
C VAL A 131 8.14 -13.49 -12.99
N SER A 132 8.92 -14.04 -13.92
CA SER A 132 10.07 -14.88 -13.59
C SER A 132 11.39 -14.11 -13.42
N GLN A 133 11.49 -12.91 -13.98
CA GLN A 133 12.70 -12.07 -13.96
C GLN A 133 12.31 -10.60 -13.78
N PRO A 134 11.90 -10.21 -12.57
CA PRO A 134 11.38 -8.87 -12.29
C PRO A 134 12.43 -7.77 -12.52
N GLU A 135 13.71 -8.07 -12.36
CA GLU A 135 14.82 -7.14 -12.58
C GLU A 135 14.96 -6.68 -14.03
N LYS A 136 14.37 -7.42 -14.97
CA LYS A 136 14.34 -7.04 -16.40
C LYS A 136 13.18 -6.14 -16.79
N LEU A 137 12.22 -5.94 -15.89
CA LEU A 137 11.07 -5.10 -16.15
C LEU A 137 11.43 -3.62 -16.03
N LYS A 138 11.06 -2.85 -17.04
CA LYS A 138 11.23 -1.40 -17.06
C LYS A 138 9.86 -0.73 -17.01
N TYR A 139 9.80 0.47 -16.44
CA TYR A 139 8.62 1.35 -16.47
C TYR A 139 7.38 0.82 -15.72
N LEU A 140 7.56 -0.01 -14.69
CA LEU A 140 6.46 -0.37 -13.81
C LEU A 140 6.00 0.85 -12.98
N PRO A 141 4.69 0.94 -12.65
CA PRO A 141 4.22 1.87 -11.62
C PRO A 141 5.01 1.67 -10.32
N LYS A 142 5.42 2.78 -9.69
CA LYS A 142 6.30 2.73 -8.50
C LYS A 142 5.76 1.84 -7.38
N THR A 143 4.45 1.89 -7.14
CA THR A 143 3.81 1.04 -6.13
C THR A 143 3.86 -0.44 -6.46
N LEU A 144 3.71 -0.80 -7.72
CA LEU A 144 3.82 -2.18 -8.17
C LEU A 144 5.26 -2.67 -8.09
N TYR A 145 6.21 -1.81 -8.46
CA TYR A 145 7.64 -2.10 -8.35
C TYR A 145 8.06 -2.34 -6.89
N THR A 146 7.67 -1.45 -5.97
CA THR A 146 7.97 -1.63 -4.54
C THR A 146 7.32 -2.90 -3.98
N PHE A 147 6.08 -3.21 -4.37
CA PHE A 147 5.44 -4.45 -3.94
C PHE A 147 6.14 -5.69 -4.49
N LEU A 148 6.63 -5.63 -5.73
CA LEU A 148 7.43 -6.68 -6.35
C LEU A 148 8.76 -6.91 -5.60
N GLU A 149 9.49 -5.83 -5.27
CA GLU A 149 10.72 -5.92 -4.47
C GLU A 149 10.47 -6.57 -3.11
N GLU A 150 9.39 -6.19 -2.43
CA GLU A 150 9.01 -6.78 -1.14
C GLU A 150 8.60 -8.26 -1.29
N PHE A 151 7.94 -8.62 -2.37
CA PHE A 151 7.60 -10.01 -2.65
C PHE A 151 8.87 -10.86 -2.92
N GLU A 152 9.80 -10.35 -3.73
CA GLU A 152 11.08 -11.03 -3.99
C GLU A 152 11.89 -11.19 -2.69
N ARG A 153 11.99 -10.13 -1.88
CA ARG A 153 12.64 -10.20 -0.57
C ARG A 153 12.00 -11.27 0.31
N SER A 154 10.67 -11.24 0.41
CA SER A 154 9.91 -12.18 1.25
C SER A 154 10.06 -13.63 0.80
N LYS A 155 10.19 -13.89 -0.51
CA LYS A 155 10.51 -15.23 -1.02
C LYS A 155 11.90 -15.70 -0.57
N ASN A 156 12.89 -14.81 -0.68
CA ASN A 156 14.27 -15.12 -0.31
C ASN A 156 14.45 -15.35 1.19
N GLU A 157 13.65 -14.68 2.02
CA GLU A 157 13.66 -14.81 3.49
C GLU A 157 12.78 -15.98 3.99
N LEU A 158 12.00 -16.63 3.12
CA LEU A 158 11.17 -17.76 3.50
C LEU A 158 12.02 -19.00 3.77
N ILE A 159 12.10 -19.43 5.04
CA ILE A 159 12.94 -20.56 5.47
C ILE A 159 12.30 -21.89 5.11
N ASP A 160 10.98 -22.02 5.24
CA ASP A 160 10.27 -23.29 5.03
C ASP A 160 9.04 -23.05 4.15
N PHE A 161 7.85 -23.23 4.65
CA PHE A 161 6.60 -23.05 3.93
C PHE A 161 5.79 -21.87 4.46
N LEU A 162 5.12 -21.18 3.56
CA LEU A 162 3.99 -20.35 3.93
C LEU A 162 2.73 -21.21 3.92
N TYR A 163 2.15 -21.43 5.08
CA TYR A 163 0.84 -22.08 5.20
C TYR A 163 -0.26 -21.07 4.83
N LEU A 164 -1.05 -21.40 3.83
CA LEU A 164 -2.13 -20.54 3.37
C LEU A 164 -3.42 -20.84 4.16
N PRO A 165 -4.21 -19.83 4.53
CA PRO A 165 -5.51 -20.02 5.17
C PRO A 165 -6.57 -20.47 4.15
N ILE A 166 -6.18 -21.25 3.15
CA ILE A 166 -6.99 -21.68 2.01
C ILE A 166 -6.66 -23.15 1.74
N ASN A 167 -7.63 -24.04 1.91
CA ASN A 167 -7.62 -25.44 1.49
C ASN A 167 -6.34 -26.24 1.88
N ASN A 168 -5.73 -25.93 3.03
CA ASN A 168 -4.50 -26.57 3.50
C ASN A 168 -3.32 -26.48 2.50
N LEU A 169 -3.33 -25.48 1.65
CA LEU A 169 -2.26 -25.25 0.69
C LEU A 169 -1.03 -24.66 1.36
N ARG A 170 0.12 -24.97 0.81
CA ARG A 170 1.40 -24.41 1.23
C ARG A 170 2.08 -23.78 0.01
N PHE A 171 2.79 -22.71 0.26
CA PHE A 171 3.68 -22.09 -0.74
C PHE A 171 5.13 -22.31 -0.33
N SER A 172 5.99 -22.61 -1.30
CA SER A 172 7.43 -22.72 -1.12
C SER A 172 8.19 -21.98 -2.22
N HIS A 173 9.39 -21.55 -1.91
CA HIS A 173 10.32 -20.98 -2.89
C HIS A 173 11.70 -21.65 -2.77
N ASP A 174 12.21 -22.15 -3.88
CA ASP A 174 13.58 -22.68 -3.98
C ASP A 174 14.50 -21.55 -4.49
N ASN A 175 15.22 -20.91 -3.59
CA ASN A 175 16.13 -19.81 -3.91
C ASN A 175 17.23 -20.19 -4.91
N LYS A 176 17.67 -21.46 -4.92
CA LYS A 176 18.74 -21.93 -5.82
C LYS A 176 18.26 -22.06 -7.25
N LYS A 177 17.01 -22.50 -7.42
CA LYS A 177 16.39 -22.71 -8.74
C LYS A 177 15.53 -21.53 -9.18
N GLY A 178 15.21 -20.59 -8.27
CA GLY A 178 14.28 -19.48 -8.53
C GLY A 178 12.84 -19.95 -8.77
N ILE A 179 12.44 -21.11 -8.23
CA ILE A 179 11.14 -21.72 -8.50
C ILE A 179 10.22 -21.57 -7.30
N SER A 180 9.08 -20.92 -7.53
CA SER A 180 7.97 -20.83 -6.57
C SER A 180 6.92 -21.89 -6.87
N LYS A 181 6.47 -22.63 -5.84
CA LYS A 181 5.49 -23.71 -5.98
C LYS A 181 4.36 -23.57 -4.96
N ILE A 182 3.20 -24.07 -5.36
CA ILE A 182 2.08 -24.36 -4.50
C ILE A 182 2.05 -25.87 -4.28
N ILE A 183 1.93 -26.27 -3.02
CA ILE A 183 1.90 -27.65 -2.59
C ILE A 183 0.53 -27.92 -2.01
N GLY A 184 -0.22 -28.78 -2.65
CA GLY A 184 -1.50 -29.34 -2.20
C GLY A 184 -1.32 -30.69 -1.52
N VAL A 185 -2.42 -31.40 -1.32
CA VAL A 185 -2.41 -32.77 -0.74
C VAL A 185 -1.86 -33.77 -1.76
N ASP A 186 -2.35 -33.69 -3.01
CA ASP A 186 -2.05 -34.66 -4.06
C ASP A 186 -1.37 -34.06 -5.28
N TYR A 187 -0.93 -32.79 -5.20
CA TYR A 187 -0.32 -32.11 -6.33
C TYR A 187 0.65 -31.01 -5.90
N ASP A 188 1.64 -30.78 -6.73
CA ASP A 188 2.53 -29.61 -6.71
C ASP A 188 2.45 -28.94 -8.06
N LEU A 189 2.33 -27.60 -8.07
CA LEU A 189 2.38 -26.83 -9.31
C LEU A 189 3.16 -25.52 -9.16
N PRO A 190 3.79 -25.05 -10.22
CA PRO A 190 4.43 -23.74 -10.25
C PRO A 190 3.41 -22.64 -9.96
N LEU A 191 3.84 -21.57 -9.27
CA LEU A 191 2.95 -20.45 -8.92
C LEU A 191 2.28 -19.81 -10.15
N TYR A 192 3.00 -19.70 -11.26
CA TYR A 192 2.48 -19.11 -12.50
C TYR A 192 1.41 -19.96 -13.20
N GLU A 193 1.29 -21.25 -12.86
CA GLU A 193 0.24 -22.15 -13.36
C GLU A 193 -1.00 -22.19 -12.44
N ALA A 194 -0.90 -21.57 -11.28
CA ALA A 194 -1.99 -21.53 -10.32
C ALA A 194 -3.16 -20.66 -10.79
N SER A 195 -4.31 -20.85 -10.15
CA SER A 195 -5.46 -19.96 -10.38
C SER A 195 -5.12 -18.50 -10.07
N SER A 196 -5.78 -17.55 -10.76
CA SER A 196 -5.57 -16.12 -10.56
C SER A 196 -5.83 -15.67 -9.11
N GLY A 197 -6.73 -16.36 -8.41
CA GLY A 197 -6.98 -16.15 -6.98
C GLY A 197 -5.76 -16.46 -6.12
N LEU A 198 -5.09 -17.59 -6.36
CA LEU A 198 -3.87 -17.96 -5.64
C LEU A 198 -2.70 -17.05 -6.04
N GLN A 199 -2.53 -16.76 -7.32
CA GLN A 199 -1.52 -15.80 -7.80
C GLN A 199 -1.69 -14.41 -7.16
N SER A 200 -2.92 -14.01 -6.86
CA SER A 200 -3.22 -12.74 -6.19
C SER A 200 -3.06 -12.79 -4.67
N SER A 201 -3.35 -13.93 -4.05
CA SER A 201 -3.37 -14.06 -2.58
C SER A 201 -2.00 -14.36 -1.99
N ILE A 202 -1.19 -15.20 -2.65
CA ILE A 202 0.12 -15.62 -2.14
C ILE A 202 1.07 -14.44 -1.92
N PRO A 203 1.25 -13.50 -2.87
CA PRO A 203 2.08 -12.33 -2.63
C PRO A 203 1.59 -11.50 -1.43
N LEU A 204 0.27 -11.34 -1.29
CA LEU A 204 -0.30 -10.63 -0.15
C LEU A 204 0.04 -11.30 1.18
N PHE A 205 -0.20 -12.62 1.29
CA PHE A 205 0.07 -13.35 2.53
C PHE A 205 1.56 -13.39 2.87
N LEU A 206 2.41 -13.63 1.87
CA LEU A 206 3.85 -13.74 2.09
C LEU A 206 4.45 -12.40 2.54
N VAL A 207 4.15 -11.32 1.83
CA VAL A 207 4.63 -9.98 2.20
C VAL A 207 4.06 -9.55 3.55
N SER A 208 2.77 -9.83 3.82
CA SER A 208 2.17 -9.49 5.12
C SER A 208 2.82 -10.25 6.27
N LYS A 209 3.10 -11.55 6.10
CA LYS A 209 3.81 -12.37 7.08
C LYS A 209 5.22 -11.81 7.32
N ASN A 210 5.97 -11.57 6.26
CA ASN A 210 7.33 -11.07 6.36
C ASN A 210 7.40 -9.71 7.08
N LEU A 211 6.50 -8.79 6.73
CA LEU A 211 6.38 -7.50 7.42
C LEU A 211 5.96 -7.65 8.89
N ALA A 212 5.13 -8.63 9.24
CA ALA A 212 4.71 -8.85 10.61
C ALA A 212 5.81 -9.46 11.49
N GLU A 213 6.61 -10.37 10.93
CA GLU A 213 7.65 -11.12 11.63
C GLU A 213 9.04 -10.45 11.56
N GLY A 214 9.29 -9.62 10.56
CA GLY A 214 10.56 -8.91 10.40
C GLY A 214 10.85 -7.97 11.56
N ILE A 215 12.07 -8.05 12.08
CA ILE A 215 12.59 -7.12 13.10
C ILE A 215 13.11 -5.89 12.34
N ASP A 216 12.61 -4.69 12.68
CA ASP A 216 13.18 -3.40 12.23
C ASP A 216 14.42 -3.04 13.02
#